data_92f91fcaa1f3191e91782b17876df6a5
#
_entry.id   92f91fcaa1f3191e91782b17876df6a5
#
_cell.length_a   1.000
_cell.length_b   1.000
_cell.length_c   1.000
_cell.angle_alpha   90.00
_cell.angle_beta   90.00
_cell.angle_gamma   90.00
#
_symmetry.space_group_name_H-M   'P 1'
#
loop_
_entity.id
_entity.type
_entity.pdbx_description
1 polymer ?
#
loop_
_entity_poly.entity_id
_entity_poly.type
_entity_poly.pdbx_seq_one_letter_code
_entity_poly.pdbx_strand_id
1 'polypeptide(L)' 'MIKLRIQYINEKEYVSAISKIQKSFKILTISKPIKNRNHPSYRVYLEVI' A
#
# COMPACT_ATOMS: atom_id res chain seq x y z
N MET A 1 -8.78 12.35 7.51
CA MET A 1 -8.22 11.52 6.44
C MET A 1 -6.78 11.13 6.78
N ILE A 2 -6.47 9.86 6.74
CA ILE A 2 -5.14 9.35 7.07
C ILE A 2 -4.45 8.92 5.80
N LYS A 3 -3.21 9.36 5.62
CA LYS A 3 -2.39 8.96 4.47
C LYS A 3 -1.41 7.89 4.90
N LEU A 4 -1.44 6.76 4.21
CA LEU A 4 -0.56 5.64 4.48
C LEU A 4 0.35 5.38 3.30
N ARG A 5 1.54 4.87 3.59
CA ARG A 5 2.49 4.43 2.56
C ARG A 5 2.87 3.00 2.85
N ILE A 6 2.74 2.15 1.84
CA ILE A 6 3.15 0.75 1.92
C ILE A 6 4.35 0.56 1.01
N GLN A 7 5.41 -0.01 1.55
CA GLN A 7 6.57 -0.42 0.77
C GLN A 7 6.68 -1.94 0.86
N TYR A 8 6.77 -2.59 -0.29
CA TYR A 8 6.80 -4.05 -0.34
C TYR A 8 7.74 -4.54 -1.44
N ILE A 9 8.23 -5.76 -1.27
CA ILE A 9 9.07 -6.44 -2.27
C ILE A 9 8.25 -7.54 -2.93
N ASN A 10 7.46 -8.25 -2.16
CA ASN A 10 6.67 -9.39 -2.60
C ASN A 10 5.20 -9.01 -2.71
N GLU A 11 4.58 -9.34 -3.83
CA GLU A 11 3.17 -9.04 -4.07
C GLU A 11 2.26 -9.68 -3.03
N LYS A 12 2.60 -10.85 -2.53
CA LYS A 12 1.83 -11.52 -1.48
C LYS A 12 1.77 -10.67 -0.20
N GLU A 13 2.87 -10.03 0.14
CA GLU A 13 2.90 -9.11 1.29
C GLU A 13 1.98 -7.92 1.07
N TYR A 14 1.97 -7.39 -0.14
CA TYR A 14 1.10 -6.27 -0.49
C TYR A 14 -0.38 -6.65 -0.34
N VAL A 15 -0.80 -7.77 -0.92
CA VAL A 15 -2.17 -8.22 -0.85
C VAL A 15 -2.59 -8.45 0.61
N SER A 16 -1.72 -9.06 1.40
CA SER A 16 -1.98 -9.29 2.82
C SER A 16 -2.14 -7.98 3.59
N ALA A 17 -1.28 -6.99 3.32
CA ALA A 17 -1.35 -5.69 3.97
C ALA A 17 -2.65 -4.96 3.62
N ILE A 18 -3.03 -4.95 2.35
CA ILE A 18 -4.27 -4.32 1.91
C ILE A 18 -5.48 -4.98 2.58
N SER A 19 -5.50 -6.30 2.66
CA SER A 19 -6.58 -7.03 3.32
C SER A 19 -6.73 -6.62 4.78
N LYS A 20 -5.62 -6.49 5.50
CA LYS A 20 -5.64 -6.07 6.90
C LYS A 20 -6.11 -4.63 7.06
N ILE A 21 -5.68 -3.75 6.17
CA ILE A 21 -6.08 -2.35 6.21
C ILE A 21 -7.58 -2.22 5.94
N GLN A 22 -8.11 -2.96 4.99
CA GLN A 22 -9.53 -2.93 4.67
C GLN A 22 -10.42 -3.38 5.83
N LYS A 23 -9.89 -4.24 6.70
CA LYS A 23 -10.63 -4.68 7.88
C LYS A 23 -10.73 -3.61 8.95
N SER A 24 -9.74 -2.74 9.02
CA SER A 24 -9.65 -1.71 10.07
C SER A 24 -10.03 -0.32 9.59
N PHE A 25 -9.88 -0.05 8.30
CA PHE A 25 -10.11 1.27 7.73
C PHE A 25 -10.88 1.17 6.42
N LYS A 26 -11.55 2.26 6.07
CA LYS A 26 -12.16 2.39 4.76
C LYS A 26 -11.15 3.04 3.81
N ILE A 27 -10.80 2.35 2.74
CA ILE A 27 -9.87 2.87 1.76
C ILE A 27 -10.61 3.81 0.81
N LEU A 28 -10.17 5.06 0.73
CA LEU A 28 -10.75 6.05 -0.16
C LEU A 28 -10.07 6.05 -1.52
N THR A 29 -8.74 6.08 -1.51
CA THR A 29 -7.95 6.07 -2.74
C THR A 29 -6.73 5.19 -2.56
N ILE A 30 -6.27 4.63 -3.67
CA ILE A 30 -5.06 3.83 -3.70
C ILE A 30 -4.31 4.16 -4.99
N SER A 31 -3.01 4.43 -4.87
CA SER A 31 -2.20 4.75 -6.03
C SER A 31 -1.70 3.50 -6.73
N LYS A 32 -1.20 3.66 -7.95
CA LYS A 32 -0.54 2.56 -8.64
C LYS A 32 0.81 2.29 -7.99
N PRO A 33 1.28 1.03 -7.99
CA PRO A 33 2.61 0.72 -7.46
C PRO A 33 3.69 1.48 -8.21
N ILE A 34 4.59 2.10 -7.46
CA ILE A 34 5.72 2.84 -8.00
C ILE A 34 6.99 2.06 -7.68
N LYS A 35 7.72 1.66 -8.72
CA LYS A 35 8.96 0.92 -8.53
C LYS A 35 10.05 1.84 -8.03
N ASN A 36 10.77 1.41 -6.99
CA ASN A 36 11.90 2.15 -6.46
C ASN A 36 13.12 1.96 -7.36
N ARG A 37 13.84 3.05 -7.67
CA ARG A 37 14.98 3.01 -8.60
C ARG A 37 16.15 2.17 -8.10
N ASN A 38 16.46 2.31 -6.82
CA ASN A 38 17.69 1.73 -6.24
C ASN A 38 17.42 0.51 -5.38
N HIS A 39 16.20 0.01 -5.38
CA HIS A 39 15.81 -1.08 -4.51
C HIS A 39 14.71 -1.89 -5.19
N PRO A 40 14.73 -3.22 -5.10
CA PRO A 40 13.69 -4.05 -5.72
C PRO A 40 12.37 -4.02 -4.94
N SER A 41 11.91 -2.83 -4.58
CA SER A 41 10.68 -2.65 -3.83
C SER A 41 9.73 -1.74 -4.58
N TYR A 42 8.46 -1.82 -4.20
CA TYR A 42 7.39 -0.97 -4.73
C TYR A 42 6.80 -0.16 -3.61
N ARG A 43 6.31 1.03 -3.94
CA ARG A 43 5.63 1.92 -3.00
C ARG A 43 4.21 2.16 -3.46
N VAL A 44 3.28 2.14 -2.53
CA VAL A 44 1.88 2.44 -2.80
C VAL A 44 1.40 3.43 -1.74
N TYR A 45 0.70 4.44 -2.18
CA TYR A 45 0.13 5.45 -1.30
C TYR A 45 -1.38 5.26 -1.22
N LEU A 46 -1.92 5.31 0.00
CA LEU A 46 -3.34 5.16 0.25
C LEU A 46 -3.86 6.32 1.08
N GLU A 47 -5.13 6.61 0.89
CA GLU A 47 -5.86 7.50 1.79
C GLU A 47 -7.00 6.71 2.40
N VAL A 48 -7.10 6.74 3.72
CA VAL A 48 -8.12 5.98 4.47
C VAL A 48 -8.80 6.86 5.50
N ILE A 49 -9.95 6.40 5.92
CA ILE A 49 -10.68 7.01 7.03
C ILE A 49 -10.68 6.05 8.21
#